data_bedbc708aaba535bbb2ba6380f130268
#
_entry.id   bedbc708aaba535bbb2ba6380f130268
#
_cell.length_a   1.000
_cell.length_b   1.000
_cell.length_c   1.000
_cell.angle_alpha   90.00
_cell.angle_beta   90.00
_cell.angle_gamma   90.00
#
_symmetry.space_group_name_H-M   'P 1'
#
loop_
_entity.id
_entity.type
_entity.pdbx_description
1 polymer ?
#
loop_
_entity_poly.entity_id
_entity_poly.type
_entity_poly.pdbx_seq_one_letter_code
_entity_poly.pdbx_strand_id
1 'polypeptide(L)'
;MGIPPDGNAKASAGALTINAKDTGYRGIWYMNQPSGDEYVYKYSGGLGTYCAKHKPFAVYCDEVKKTFFCYGGTAADSNRKLIHIVSYFDHETGLVPRPTILLDKKTSDAHDNPVISVDDKGHIWIFSTSHGTSRPSYVHKSVMPYNVDEFELVNATKIENSQEVPMTNFSYMQPWHIEGQGFVCFFTRYNYPVARTICFMTSPDGVKWSKWLRLAAIDQGHYQISAAGKNKAGTAFNFHPKGKGLNWRTNLYYIETDNLGKTWRSAGGRQLTLPLIKPAGPALVHDYRKEGLNVYLKDIRLDAQERPVILFITSKGYESGPKNDPRTWTTARWTGTQWQTRSAFVSDNNYDMGSLYIEDDGTWRIIAPSETGPQPYNPGGEIAIWTSNNLGATWKKVRQLTKDSPRNHTYARRPVDAHPDFYAIWADGHGRKPSLSSLYFCDKQGNVRILPREMNKDFAEPQLLKSMSNE
;
A
#
# COMPACT_ATOMS: atom_id res chain seq x y z
N MET A 1 28.48 9.38 -27.72
CA MET A 1 27.51 8.50 -28.38
C MET A 1 26.14 8.88 -27.89
N GLY A 2 25.31 9.43 -28.78
CA GLY A 2 23.98 9.97 -28.42
C GLY A 2 22.97 8.85 -28.21
N ILE A 3 22.15 9.01 -27.21
CA ILE A 3 20.96 8.17 -26.95
C ILE A 3 19.89 8.56 -27.98
N PRO A 4 19.30 7.62 -28.72
CA PRO A 4 18.23 7.92 -29.66
C PRO A 4 16.96 8.36 -28.91
N PRO A 5 16.12 9.23 -29.51
CA PRO A 5 14.88 9.70 -28.88
C PRO A 5 13.84 8.56 -28.80
N ASP A 6 13.11 8.54 -27.69
CA ASP A 6 12.01 7.62 -27.42
C ASP A 6 11.01 7.57 -28.59
N GLY A 7 10.95 6.41 -29.23
CA GLY A 7 9.97 6.14 -30.28
C GLY A 7 8.54 6.14 -29.70
N ASN A 8 7.73 7.07 -30.18
CA ASN A 8 6.29 7.16 -29.96
C ASN A 8 5.58 5.91 -30.52
N ALA A 9 5.37 4.89 -29.71
CA ALA A 9 4.35 3.89 -29.98
C ALA A 9 3.00 4.42 -29.43
N LYS A 10 2.20 5.05 -30.29
CA LYS A 10 0.76 5.22 -30.07
C LYS A 10 0.12 3.83 -30.10
N ALA A 11 0.07 3.16 -28.94
CA ALA A 11 -0.82 2.03 -28.75
C ALA A 11 -2.26 2.57 -28.83
N SER A 12 -3.11 1.97 -29.66
CA SER A 12 -4.52 2.33 -29.74
C SER A 12 -5.16 2.13 -28.36
N ALA A 13 -5.85 3.12 -27.82
CA ALA A 13 -6.42 3.12 -26.48
C ALA A 13 -7.36 1.92 -26.20
N GLY A 14 -7.98 1.33 -27.22
CA GLY A 14 -8.87 0.17 -27.10
C GLY A 14 -8.18 -1.18 -26.87
N ALA A 15 -6.84 -1.27 -26.99
CA ALA A 15 -6.12 -2.55 -26.83
C ALA A 15 -5.57 -2.77 -25.40
N LEU A 16 -5.61 -1.78 -24.53
CA LEU A 16 -5.05 -1.82 -23.18
C LEU A 16 -6.08 -2.19 -22.12
N THR A 17 -7.32 -1.69 -22.23
CA THR A 17 -8.41 -1.95 -21.28
C THR A 17 -9.13 -3.22 -21.72
N ILE A 18 -9.27 -4.18 -20.81
CA ILE A 18 -9.86 -5.51 -21.13
C ILE A 18 -11.36 -5.55 -20.82
N ASN A 19 -11.77 -5.08 -19.64
CA ASN A 19 -13.17 -5.06 -19.17
C ASN A 19 -13.88 -6.44 -19.26
N ALA A 20 -13.17 -7.53 -19.01
CA ALA A 20 -13.73 -8.88 -19.05
C ALA A 20 -13.97 -9.41 -17.62
N LYS A 21 -15.04 -10.17 -17.44
CA LYS A 21 -15.29 -10.86 -16.16
C LYS A 21 -14.38 -12.09 -16.01
N ASP A 22 -13.71 -12.16 -14.87
CA ASP A 22 -12.95 -13.35 -14.49
C ASP A 22 -13.88 -14.39 -13.83
N THR A 23 -13.43 -15.63 -13.78
CA THR A 23 -14.17 -16.74 -13.18
C THR A 23 -13.92 -16.91 -11.69
N GLY A 24 -13.21 -15.98 -11.03
CA GLY A 24 -12.96 -16.02 -9.59
C GLY A 24 -11.80 -15.14 -9.15
N TYR A 25 -11.53 -15.15 -7.87
CA TYR A 25 -10.55 -14.31 -7.21
C TYR A 25 -9.23 -15.04 -7.01
N ARG A 26 -8.18 -14.61 -7.71
CA ARG A 26 -6.85 -15.21 -7.67
C ARG A 26 -5.79 -14.13 -7.52
N GLY A 27 -5.09 -14.11 -6.38
CA GLY A 27 -3.98 -13.22 -6.14
C GLY A 27 -2.72 -13.65 -6.89
N ILE A 28 -1.88 -12.69 -7.28
CA ILE A 28 -0.56 -13.02 -7.82
C ILE A 28 0.36 -13.50 -6.69
N TRP A 29 1.14 -14.55 -6.96
CA TRP A 29 2.32 -14.87 -6.19
C TRP A 29 3.54 -14.16 -6.76
N TYR A 30 4.38 -13.59 -5.89
CA TYR A 30 5.55 -12.85 -6.33
C TYR A 30 6.75 -13.08 -5.42
N MET A 31 7.95 -12.93 -5.96
CA MET A 31 9.21 -12.93 -5.22
C MET A 31 10.14 -11.82 -5.73
N ASN A 32 11.00 -11.34 -4.85
CA ASN A 32 12.08 -10.44 -5.21
C ASN A 32 13.42 -11.06 -4.78
N GLN A 33 14.35 -11.13 -5.69
CA GLN A 33 15.74 -11.53 -5.53
C GLN A 33 15.97 -12.80 -4.68
N PRO A 34 16.67 -13.81 -5.18
CA PRO A 34 17.20 -14.90 -4.37
C PRO A 34 18.09 -14.33 -3.26
N SER A 35 17.95 -14.85 -2.04
CA SER A 35 18.77 -14.46 -0.89
C SER A 35 20.03 -15.30 -0.73
N GLY A 36 20.03 -16.51 -1.32
CA GLY A 36 21.17 -17.45 -1.23
C GLY A 36 21.26 -18.17 0.12
N ASP A 37 20.20 -18.13 0.92
CA ASP A 37 20.05 -18.76 2.22
C ASP A 37 18.83 -19.68 2.29
N GLU A 38 18.53 -20.25 3.44
CA GLU A 38 17.38 -21.13 3.69
C GLU A 38 16.02 -20.46 3.50
N TYR A 39 15.96 -19.13 3.49
CA TYR A 39 14.74 -18.34 3.27
C TYR A 39 14.43 -18.14 1.79
N VAL A 40 15.37 -18.48 0.89
CA VAL A 40 15.28 -18.55 -0.56
C VAL A 40 15.14 -17.19 -1.24
N TYR A 41 14.31 -16.28 -0.72
CA TYR A 41 14.06 -14.98 -1.32
C TYR A 41 14.20 -13.85 -0.31
N LYS A 42 14.64 -12.70 -0.77
CA LYS A 42 14.64 -11.45 0.01
C LYS A 42 13.25 -11.12 0.57
N TYR A 43 12.23 -11.30 -0.24
CA TYR A 43 10.82 -11.35 0.14
C TYR A 43 9.97 -11.99 -0.95
N SER A 44 8.82 -12.53 -0.57
CA SER A 44 7.95 -13.30 -1.45
C SER A 44 6.56 -13.45 -0.83
N GLY A 45 5.60 -14.00 -1.59
CA GLY A 45 4.26 -14.34 -1.12
C GLY A 45 3.13 -13.69 -1.92
N GLY A 46 1.94 -13.68 -1.40
CA GLY A 46 0.76 -13.15 -2.06
C GLY A 46 0.75 -11.61 -2.17
N LEU A 47 0.21 -11.08 -3.25
CA LEU A 47 0.22 -9.67 -3.64
C LEU A 47 1.61 -9.01 -3.75
N GLY A 48 2.61 -9.57 -3.19
CA GLY A 48 4.05 -9.50 -3.41
C GLY A 48 4.75 -8.15 -3.34
N THR A 49 4.12 -7.06 -2.95
CA THR A 49 4.71 -5.71 -3.05
C THR A 49 5.08 -5.11 -1.70
N TYR A 50 5.66 -5.91 -0.84
CA TYR A 50 5.92 -5.59 0.56
C TYR A 50 6.72 -4.31 0.81
N CYS A 51 7.62 -3.95 -0.09
CA CYS A 51 8.37 -2.70 0.01
C CYS A 51 7.77 -1.57 -0.83
N ALA A 52 6.76 -1.84 -1.62
CA ALA A 52 6.25 -0.93 -2.64
C ALA A 52 5.33 0.16 -2.09
N LYS A 53 4.71 -0.07 -0.95
CA LYS A 53 3.83 0.92 -0.32
C LYS A 53 2.60 1.29 -1.15
N HIS A 54 2.10 0.37 -1.98
CA HIS A 54 0.86 0.58 -2.71
C HIS A 54 -0.33 0.64 -1.74
N LYS A 55 -1.08 1.71 -1.81
CA LYS A 55 -2.34 1.91 -1.09
C LYS A 55 -3.10 3.13 -1.62
N PRO A 56 -4.44 3.20 -1.47
CA PRO A 56 -5.32 2.15 -0.93
C PRO A 56 -5.50 0.97 -1.90
N PHE A 57 -5.94 -0.17 -1.34
CA PHE A 57 -6.45 -1.30 -2.14
C PHE A 57 -7.96 -1.40 -2.10
N ALA A 58 -8.61 -0.74 -1.14
CA ALA A 58 -10.05 -0.76 -0.98
C ALA A 58 -10.57 0.58 -0.45
N VAL A 59 -11.82 0.91 -0.81
CA VAL A 59 -12.56 2.10 -0.39
C VAL A 59 -14.01 1.70 -0.13
N TYR A 60 -14.53 2.02 1.04
CA TYR A 60 -15.96 1.91 1.32
C TYR A 60 -16.69 3.15 0.83
N CYS A 61 -17.84 2.97 0.20
CA CYS A 61 -18.73 4.03 -0.26
C CYS A 61 -20.11 3.84 0.38
N ASP A 62 -20.47 4.76 1.27
CA ASP A 62 -21.71 4.67 2.04
C ASP A 62 -22.96 4.86 1.18
N GLU A 63 -22.87 5.62 0.07
CA GLU A 63 -23.95 5.90 -0.85
C GLU A 63 -24.55 4.65 -1.49
N VAL A 64 -23.71 3.63 -1.68
CA VAL A 64 -24.11 2.38 -2.34
C VAL A 64 -23.89 1.15 -1.44
N LYS A 65 -23.49 1.34 -0.19
CA LYS A 65 -23.19 0.29 0.79
C LYS A 65 -22.22 -0.79 0.24
N LYS A 66 -21.17 -0.33 -0.45
CA LYS A 66 -20.17 -1.23 -1.08
C LYS A 66 -18.75 -0.87 -0.69
N THR A 67 -17.92 -1.90 -0.48
CA THR A 67 -16.47 -1.75 -0.42
C THR A 67 -15.88 -2.15 -1.75
N PHE A 68 -15.43 -1.16 -2.53
CA PHE A 68 -14.69 -1.39 -3.79
C PHE A 68 -13.25 -1.72 -3.48
N PHE A 69 -12.65 -2.67 -4.23
CA PHE A 69 -11.25 -3.04 -4.05
C PHE A 69 -10.59 -3.43 -5.37
N CYS A 70 -9.27 -3.25 -5.42
CA CYS A 70 -8.45 -3.71 -6.53
C CYS A 70 -7.27 -4.54 -6.02
N TYR A 71 -6.69 -5.36 -6.88
CA TYR A 71 -5.53 -6.17 -6.54
C TYR A 71 -4.77 -6.61 -7.79
N GLY A 72 -3.48 -6.95 -7.58
CA GLY A 72 -2.72 -7.70 -8.56
C GLY A 72 -3.16 -9.16 -8.53
N GLY A 73 -3.82 -9.56 -9.58
CA GLY A 73 -4.30 -10.92 -9.76
C GLY A 73 -3.50 -11.69 -10.79
N THR A 74 -3.95 -12.91 -11.07
CA THR A 74 -3.39 -13.76 -12.12
C THR A 74 -4.51 -14.56 -12.79
N ALA A 75 -4.29 -14.95 -14.05
CA ALA A 75 -5.23 -15.80 -14.77
C ALA A 75 -5.36 -17.21 -14.14
N ALA A 76 -6.40 -17.95 -14.49
CA ALA A 76 -6.68 -19.28 -13.93
C ALA A 76 -5.55 -20.29 -14.17
N ASP A 77 -4.85 -20.18 -15.29
CA ASP A 77 -3.75 -21.03 -15.74
C ASP A 77 -2.36 -20.56 -15.30
N SER A 78 -2.28 -19.49 -14.50
CA SER A 78 -1.02 -18.90 -14.06
C SER A 78 -1.07 -18.50 -12.59
N ASN A 79 0.07 -18.32 -11.96
CA ASN A 79 0.22 -17.73 -10.62
C ASN A 79 1.22 -16.56 -10.60
N ARG A 80 1.76 -16.18 -11.75
CA ARG A 80 2.88 -15.23 -11.89
C ARG A 80 2.68 -14.12 -12.93
N LYS A 81 1.61 -14.16 -13.72
CA LYS A 81 1.31 -13.12 -14.71
C LYS A 81 0.42 -12.06 -14.07
N LEU A 82 0.95 -10.84 -13.95
CA LEU A 82 0.22 -9.76 -13.29
C LEU A 82 -0.91 -9.22 -14.17
N ILE A 83 -2.13 -9.41 -13.71
CA ILE A 83 -3.34 -8.74 -14.21
C ILE A 83 -3.88 -7.82 -13.12
N HIS A 84 -4.40 -6.66 -13.51
CA HIS A 84 -5.11 -5.77 -12.60
C HIS A 84 -6.58 -6.14 -12.58
N ILE A 85 -7.09 -6.36 -11.39
CA ILE A 85 -8.46 -6.81 -11.15
C ILE A 85 -9.16 -5.85 -10.20
N VAL A 86 -10.43 -5.57 -10.48
CA VAL A 86 -11.30 -4.69 -9.69
C VAL A 86 -12.58 -5.42 -9.32
N SER A 87 -13.08 -5.22 -8.11
CA SER A 87 -14.33 -5.79 -7.65
C SER A 87 -14.92 -4.98 -6.48
N TYR A 88 -16.01 -5.49 -5.89
CA TYR A 88 -16.59 -4.95 -4.66
C TYR A 88 -17.17 -6.06 -3.78
N PHE A 89 -17.34 -5.75 -2.51
CA PHE A 89 -18.21 -6.48 -1.59
C PHE A 89 -19.45 -5.62 -1.32
N ASP A 90 -20.62 -6.22 -1.48
CA ASP A 90 -21.90 -5.57 -1.26
C ASP A 90 -22.38 -5.88 0.17
N HIS A 91 -22.52 -4.85 0.99
CA HIS A 91 -22.85 -4.98 2.40
C HIS A 91 -24.34 -5.27 2.65
N GLU A 92 -25.22 -5.00 1.69
CA GLU A 92 -26.64 -5.28 1.81
C GLU A 92 -26.93 -6.78 1.52
N THR A 93 -26.22 -7.34 0.55
CA THR A 93 -26.45 -8.73 0.12
C THR A 93 -25.44 -9.72 0.69
N GLY A 94 -24.27 -9.25 1.15
CA GLY A 94 -23.16 -10.11 1.59
C GLY A 94 -22.43 -10.80 0.43
N LEU A 95 -22.65 -10.37 -0.82
CA LEU A 95 -22.14 -11.03 -2.01
C LEU A 95 -20.98 -10.25 -2.64
N VAL A 96 -20.20 -10.95 -3.45
CA VAL A 96 -19.23 -10.40 -4.41
C VAL A 96 -19.60 -10.81 -5.83
N PRO A 97 -19.45 -9.93 -6.85
CA PRO A 97 -19.64 -10.28 -8.25
C PRO A 97 -18.46 -11.06 -8.80
N ARG A 98 -18.55 -11.60 -10.01
CA ARG A 98 -17.34 -11.97 -10.77
C ARG A 98 -16.46 -10.73 -10.93
N PRO A 99 -15.16 -10.82 -10.59
CA PRO A 99 -14.29 -9.66 -10.67
C PRO A 99 -13.99 -9.25 -12.10
N THR A 100 -13.74 -7.97 -12.32
CA THR A 100 -13.42 -7.42 -13.64
C THR A 100 -11.91 -7.39 -13.85
N ILE A 101 -11.44 -8.02 -14.93
CA ILE A 101 -10.07 -7.88 -15.43
C ILE A 101 -9.97 -6.54 -16.14
N LEU A 102 -9.22 -5.62 -15.56
CA LEU A 102 -9.01 -4.28 -16.11
C LEU A 102 -7.89 -4.25 -17.14
N LEU A 103 -6.74 -4.86 -16.84
CA LEU A 103 -5.50 -4.66 -17.58
C LEU A 103 -4.55 -5.84 -17.38
N ASP A 104 -3.88 -6.30 -18.45
CA ASP A 104 -2.71 -7.15 -18.38
C ASP A 104 -1.43 -6.29 -18.41
N LYS A 105 -0.67 -6.29 -17.31
CA LYS A 105 0.57 -5.51 -17.18
C LYS A 105 1.76 -6.07 -17.96
N LYS A 106 1.61 -7.24 -18.59
CA LYS A 106 2.67 -7.91 -19.37
C LYS A 106 3.95 -8.16 -18.56
N THR A 107 3.82 -8.41 -17.26
CA THR A 107 4.94 -8.67 -16.35
C THR A 107 4.53 -9.64 -15.26
N SER A 108 5.51 -10.19 -14.54
CA SER A 108 5.32 -10.90 -13.27
C SER A 108 5.70 -10.06 -12.06
N ASP A 109 6.09 -8.81 -12.28
CA ASP A 109 6.60 -7.91 -11.24
C ASP A 109 5.43 -7.21 -10.51
N ALA A 110 5.10 -7.69 -9.32
CA ALA A 110 4.02 -7.13 -8.52
C ALA A 110 4.31 -5.72 -7.93
N HIS A 111 5.48 -5.13 -8.17
CA HIS A 111 5.67 -3.70 -7.93
C HIS A 111 4.82 -2.83 -8.88
N ASP A 112 4.25 -3.43 -9.92
CA ASP A 112 3.32 -2.77 -10.83
C ASP A 112 1.85 -2.90 -10.38
N ASN A 113 1.56 -3.38 -9.17
CA ASN A 113 0.20 -3.55 -8.62
C ASN A 113 -0.64 -2.26 -8.73
N PRO A 114 -1.98 -2.40 -8.91
CA PRO A 114 -2.90 -1.28 -8.94
C PRO A 114 -3.15 -0.70 -7.55
N VAL A 115 -3.65 0.53 -7.51
CA VAL A 115 -4.27 1.16 -6.35
C VAL A 115 -5.54 1.87 -6.77
N ILE A 116 -6.47 2.08 -5.82
CA ILE A 116 -7.82 2.57 -6.05
C ILE A 116 -8.06 3.91 -5.37
N SER A 117 -8.90 4.74 -5.97
CA SER A 117 -9.55 5.90 -5.33
C SER A 117 -10.96 6.06 -5.87
N VAL A 118 -11.82 6.80 -5.18
CA VAL A 118 -13.17 7.14 -5.63
C VAL A 118 -13.32 8.66 -5.55
N ASP A 119 -13.88 9.28 -6.59
CA ASP A 119 -14.10 10.73 -6.63
C ASP A 119 -15.48 11.14 -6.07
N ASP A 120 -15.72 12.45 -5.93
CA ASP A 120 -16.98 13.02 -5.40
C ASP A 120 -18.22 12.65 -6.21
N LYS A 121 -18.03 12.17 -7.43
CA LYS A 121 -19.13 11.74 -8.33
C LYS A 121 -19.33 10.22 -8.28
N GLY A 122 -18.57 9.50 -7.44
CA GLY A 122 -18.64 8.05 -7.32
C GLY A 122 -17.89 7.29 -8.41
N HIS A 123 -17.12 7.94 -9.28
CA HIS A 123 -16.30 7.21 -10.25
C HIS A 123 -15.10 6.55 -9.56
N ILE A 124 -14.86 5.31 -9.95
CA ILE A 124 -13.75 4.50 -9.43
C ILE A 124 -12.52 4.74 -10.31
N TRP A 125 -11.42 5.15 -9.70
CA TRP A 125 -10.14 5.42 -10.35
C TRP A 125 -9.13 4.35 -10.00
N ILE A 126 -8.49 3.77 -11.01
CA ILE A 126 -7.44 2.76 -10.85
C ILE A 126 -6.13 3.30 -11.41
N PHE A 127 -5.14 3.41 -10.53
CA PHE A 127 -3.79 3.83 -10.91
C PHE A 127 -2.91 2.59 -11.02
N SER A 128 -2.59 2.23 -12.24
CA SER A 128 -1.74 1.09 -12.60
C SER A 128 -0.28 1.52 -12.56
N THR A 129 0.43 1.21 -11.48
CA THR A 129 1.78 1.70 -11.24
C THR A 129 2.84 1.03 -12.12
N SER A 130 4.08 1.49 -12.04
CA SER A 130 5.23 0.90 -12.70
C SER A 130 6.40 0.71 -11.73
N HIS A 131 7.23 -0.28 -11.97
CA HIS A 131 8.50 -0.44 -11.27
C HIS A 131 9.63 0.25 -12.05
N GLY A 132 9.93 1.49 -11.68
CA GLY A 132 10.92 2.30 -12.41
C GLY A 132 10.35 2.92 -13.68
N THR A 133 11.14 2.93 -14.75
CA THR A 133 10.83 3.63 -16.01
C THR A 133 10.70 2.70 -17.21
N SER A 134 10.92 1.41 -17.03
CA SER A 134 10.95 0.43 -18.12
C SER A 134 9.55 0.02 -18.62
N ARG A 135 8.53 0.23 -17.81
CA ARG A 135 7.13 -0.06 -18.14
C ARG A 135 6.26 1.16 -17.85
N PRO A 136 5.25 1.44 -18.69
CA PRO A 136 4.37 2.59 -18.48
C PRO A 136 3.43 2.36 -17.29
N SER A 137 3.05 3.46 -16.66
CA SER A 137 1.91 3.54 -15.73
C SER A 137 0.67 3.98 -16.49
N TYR A 138 -0.51 3.61 -15.97
CA TYR A 138 -1.80 3.95 -16.59
C TYR A 138 -2.77 4.47 -15.54
N VAL A 139 -3.75 5.26 -15.96
CA VAL A 139 -4.88 5.69 -15.16
C VAL A 139 -6.15 5.23 -15.86
N HIS A 140 -7.03 4.55 -15.14
CA HIS A 140 -8.36 4.17 -15.62
C HIS A 140 -9.43 4.78 -14.72
N LYS A 141 -10.58 5.06 -15.28
CA LYS A 141 -11.76 5.57 -14.60
C LYS A 141 -12.95 4.71 -14.98
N SER A 142 -13.84 4.40 -14.04
CA SER A 142 -15.08 3.70 -14.33
C SER A 142 -15.98 4.59 -15.22
N VAL A 143 -16.62 3.99 -16.23
CA VAL A 143 -17.53 4.71 -17.14
C VAL A 143 -18.74 5.24 -16.37
N MET A 144 -19.31 4.43 -15.48
CA MET A 144 -20.43 4.80 -14.61
C MET A 144 -19.98 4.91 -13.14
N PRO A 145 -20.59 5.82 -12.37
CA PRO A 145 -20.38 5.89 -10.92
C PRO A 145 -20.67 4.54 -10.23
N TYR A 146 -19.85 4.19 -9.23
CA TYR A 146 -20.02 3.00 -8.38
C TYR A 146 -20.15 1.68 -9.15
N ASN A 147 -19.62 1.62 -10.39
CA ASN A 147 -19.68 0.46 -11.26
C ASN A 147 -18.27 -0.05 -11.60
N VAL A 148 -18.09 -1.36 -11.57
CA VAL A 148 -16.81 -2.03 -11.87
C VAL A 148 -16.85 -2.84 -13.18
N ASP A 149 -17.93 -2.73 -13.97
CA ASP A 149 -18.08 -3.55 -15.17
C ASP A 149 -17.28 -3.00 -16.34
N GLU A 150 -17.18 -1.67 -16.43
CA GLU A 150 -16.51 -1.01 -17.55
C GLU A 150 -15.66 0.19 -17.10
N PHE A 151 -14.44 0.23 -17.59
CA PHE A 151 -13.47 1.30 -17.38
C PHE A 151 -12.95 1.84 -18.70
N GLU A 152 -12.63 3.12 -18.73
CA GLU A 152 -11.94 3.79 -19.82
C GLU A 152 -10.51 4.15 -19.42
N LEU A 153 -9.58 4.10 -20.38
CA LEU A 153 -8.22 4.60 -20.22
C LEU A 153 -8.24 6.13 -20.26
N VAL A 154 -7.77 6.75 -19.18
CA VAL A 154 -7.66 8.20 -19.07
C VAL A 154 -6.34 8.66 -19.70
N ASN A 155 -6.40 9.55 -20.67
CA ASN A 155 -5.23 10.24 -21.22
C ASN A 155 -4.75 11.32 -20.24
N ALA A 156 -4.24 10.88 -19.08
CA ALA A 156 -3.77 11.78 -18.05
C ALA A 156 -2.50 12.51 -18.47
N THR A 157 -2.46 13.81 -18.22
CA THR A 157 -1.31 14.68 -18.52
C THR A 157 -0.79 15.37 -17.25
N LYS A 158 0.47 15.78 -17.28
CA LYS A 158 1.10 16.60 -16.23
C LYS A 158 1.84 17.78 -16.82
N ILE A 159 2.09 18.80 -16.01
CA ILE A 159 2.92 19.92 -16.42
C ILE A 159 4.41 19.59 -16.23
N GLU A 160 5.19 19.73 -17.30
CA GLU A 160 6.65 19.64 -17.27
C GLU A 160 7.26 20.70 -18.20
N ASN A 161 8.19 21.50 -17.67
CA ASN A 161 8.81 22.63 -18.40
C ASN A 161 7.78 23.57 -19.08
N SER A 162 6.69 23.88 -18.36
CA SER A 162 5.56 24.69 -18.84
C SER A 162 4.78 24.09 -20.02
N GLN A 163 4.98 22.82 -20.32
CA GLN A 163 4.24 22.08 -21.32
C GLN A 163 3.41 20.97 -20.71
N GLU A 164 2.29 20.64 -21.32
CA GLU A 164 1.48 19.49 -20.97
C GLU A 164 2.04 18.24 -21.65
N VAL A 165 2.43 17.24 -20.87
CA VAL A 165 3.01 15.97 -21.34
C VAL A 165 2.26 14.78 -20.74
N PRO A 166 2.25 13.59 -21.38
CA PRO A 166 1.63 12.40 -20.82
C PRO A 166 2.13 12.06 -19.42
N MET A 167 1.21 11.74 -18.52
CA MET A 167 1.53 11.30 -17.17
C MET A 167 1.77 9.79 -17.15
N THR A 168 3.03 9.37 -17.02
CA THR A 168 3.44 7.96 -16.96
C THR A 168 4.63 7.76 -16.00
N ASN A 169 4.99 6.51 -15.75
CA ASN A 169 6.16 6.12 -14.95
C ASN A 169 6.13 6.62 -13.48
N PHE A 170 4.96 6.58 -12.84
CA PHE A 170 4.83 6.76 -11.41
C PHE A 170 4.87 5.38 -10.71
N SER A 171 5.65 5.30 -9.62
CA SER A 171 5.82 4.07 -8.84
C SER A 171 5.27 4.25 -7.42
N TYR A 172 4.81 3.17 -6.79
CA TYR A 172 4.33 3.20 -5.40
C TYR A 172 3.29 4.30 -5.15
N MET A 173 2.32 4.40 -6.05
CA MET A 173 1.28 5.41 -6.01
C MET A 173 0.40 5.28 -4.77
N GLN A 174 0.09 6.40 -4.17
CA GLN A 174 -0.83 6.55 -3.05
C GLN A 174 -1.79 7.72 -3.37
N PRO A 175 -2.85 7.46 -4.13
CA PRO A 175 -3.85 8.46 -4.49
C PRO A 175 -4.85 8.65 -3.36
N TRP A 176 -5.14 9.90 -3.03
CA TRP A 176 -6.18 10.32 -2.10
C TRP A 176 -7.09 11.30 -2.81
N HIS A 177 -8.38 11.08 -2.72
CA HIS A 177 -9.37 12.08 -3.14
C HIS A 177 -9.79 12.89 -1.90
N ILE A 178 -9.76 14.21 -1.99
CA ILE A 178 -10.23 15.13 -0.95
C ILE A 178 -11.46 15.80 -1.49
N GLU A 179 -12.57 15.64 -0.78
CA GLU A 179 -13.89 16.17 -1.16
C GLU A 179 -13.82 17.65 -1.53
N GLY A 180 -14.38 17.99 -2.70
CA GLY A 180 -14.38 19.33 -3.24
C GLY A 180 -13.02 19.90 -3.70
N GLN A 181 -11.92 19.15 -3.51
CA GLN A 181 -10.57 19.61 -3.86
C GLN A 181 -9.88 18.77 -4.95
N GLY A 182 -10.37 17.54 -5.18
CA GLY A 182 -9.80 16.61 -6.14
C GLY A 182 -8.69 15.72 -5.54
N PHE A 183 -7.76 15.30 -6.38
CA PHE A 183 -6.75 14.31 -6.02
C PHE A 183 -5.46 14.94 -5.48
N VAL A 184 -4.91 14.32 -4.45
CA VAL A 184 -3.53 14.48 -3.97
C VAL A 184 -2.83 13.12 -4.02
N CYS A 185 -1.69 13.06 -4.67
CA CYS A 185 -0.99 11.79 -4.88
C CYS A 185 0.46 11.86 -4.41
N PHE A 186 0.84 10.85 -3.63
CA PHE A 186 2.23 10.59 -3.25
C PHE A 186 2.75 9.40 -4.05
N PHE A 187 3.95 9.53 -4.60
CA PHE A 187 4.53 8.48 -5.42
C PHE A 187 6.06 8.54 -5.43
N THR A 188 6.71 7.56 -6.00
CA THR A 188 8.15 7.52 -6.19
C THR A 188 8.49 7.66 -7.67
N ARG A 189 9.53 8.45 -7.95
CA ARG A 189 10.19 8.50 -9.25
C ARG A 189 11.60 7.95 -9.12
N TYR A 190 11.94 6.99 -9.95
CA TYR A 190 13.29 6.42 -10.01
C TYR A 190 14.26 7.34 -10.76
N ASN A 191 15.51 7.39 -10.29
CA ASN A 191 16.61 8.16 -10.92
C ASN A 191 16.24 9.64 -11.17
N TYR A 192 15.68 10.34 -10.15
CA TYR A 192 15.12 11.69 -10.29
C TYR A 192 15.35 12.61 -9.06
N PRO A 193 16.56 13.11 -8.76
CA PRO A 193 17.87 12.73 -9.27
C PRO A 193 18.49 11.50 -8.60
N VAL A 194 17.96 11.07 -7.44
CA VAL A 194 18.47 9.92 -6.70
C VAL A 194 17.72 8.64 -7.07
N ALA A 195 18.23 7.49 -6.67
CA ALA A 195 17.66 6.20 -7.05
C ALA A 195 16.14 6.10 -6.78
N ARG A 196 15.65 6.68 -5.66
CA ARG A 196 14.22 6.73 -5.28
C ARG A 196 13.85 8.09 -4.70
N THR A 197 13.44 9.02 -5.54
CA THR A 197 12.92 10.33 -5.10
C THR A 197 11.43 10.22 -4.79
N ILE A 198 11.03 10.66 -3.61
CA ILE A 198 9.60 10.77 -3.27
C ILE A 198 9.04 12.08 -3.79
N CYS A 199 7.86 11.98 -4.40
CA CYS A 199 7.19 13.05 -5.12
C CYS A 199 5.74 13.21 -4.69
N PHE A 200 5.19 14.36 -5.04
CA PHE A 200 3.79 14.75 -4.82
C PHE A 200 3.25 15.44 -6.07
N MET A 201 1.97 15.24 -6.35
CA MET A 201 1.22 15.94 -7.40
C MET A 201 -0.26 16.06 -7.02
N THR A 202 -0.96 16.98 -7.65
CA THR A 202 -2.40 17.22 -7.46
C THR A 202 -3.11 17.28 -8.79
N SER A 203 -4.41 16.96 -8.77
CA SER A 203 -5.29 17.14 -9.91
C SER A 203 -6.72 17.45 -9.45
N PRO A 204 -7.40 18.44 -10.02
CA PRO A 204 -8.80 18.71 -9.69
C PRO A 204 -9.76 17.68 -10.30
N ASP A 205 -9.34 16.95 -11.34
CA ASP A 205 -10.22 16.13 -12.18
C ASP A 205 -9.67 14.72 -12.49
N GLY A 206 -8.46 14.39 -12.02
CA GLY A 206 -7.79 13.12 -12.32
C GLY A 206 -7.19 13.04 -13.73
N VAL A 207 -7.42 14.03 -14.58
CA VAL A 207 -6.96 14.09 -15.98
C VAL A 207 -5.75 15.01 -16.12
N LYS A 208 -5.89 16.25 -15.62
CA LYS A 208 -4.84 17.27 -15.65
C LYS A 208 -4.13 17.35 -14.32
N TRP A 209 -2.86 17.00 -14.31
CA TRP A 209 -2.03 16.94 -13.11
C TRP A 209 -1.03 18.09 -13.04
N SER A 210 -0.76 18.52 -11.82
CA SER A 210 0.26 19.52 -11.55
C SER A 210 1.66 19.02 -11.93
N LYS A 211 2.63 19.94 -11.95
CA LYS A 211 4.06 19.59 -11.97
C LYS A 211 4.38 18.66 -10.79
N TRP A 212 5.24 17.68 -11.02
CA TRP A 212 5.74 16.79 -9.97
C TRP A 212 6.63 17.55 -8.98
N LEU A 213 6.18 17.69 -7.76
CA LEU A 213 6.97 18.28 -6.68
C LEU A 213 7.82 17.21 -6.01
N ARG A 214 9.13 17.39 -6.03
CA ARG A 214 10.05 16.53 -5.27
C ARG A 214 9.98 16.89 -3.78
N LEU A 215 9.66 15.93 -2.94
CA LEU A 215 9.55 16.12 -1.48
C LEU A 215 10.89 15.90 -0.79
N ALA A 216 11.55 14.79 -1.11
CA ALA A 216 12.87 14.49 -0.55
C ALA A 216 13.74 13.70 -1.55
N ALA A 217 15.05 13.95 -1.50
CA ALA A 217 16.09 13.31 -2.29
C ALA A 217 17.39 13.20 -1.47
N ILE A 218 17.31 12.59 -0.28
CA ILE A 218 18.45 12.38 0.63
C ILE A 218 19.19 11.12 0.19
N ASP A 219 20.51 11.22 0.00
CA ASP A 219 21.43 10.14 -0.34
C ASP A 219 20.92 9.28 -1.52
N GLN A 220 20.58 7.99 -1.29
CA GLN A 220 20.09 7.08 -2.34
C GLN A 220 18.55 7.06 -2.46
N GLY A 221 17.85 7.89 -1.68
CA GLY A 221 16.40 8.05 -1.75
C GLY A 221 15.62 7.36 -0.65
N HIS A 222 14.33 7.10 -0.90
CA HIS A 222 13.33 6.89 0.14
C HIS A 222 12.30 5.83 -0.21
N TYR A 223 11.66 5.29 0.83
CA TYR A 223 10.29 4.82 0.77
C TYR A 223 9.40 5.74 1.59
N GLN A 224 8.13 5.89 1.20
CA GLN A 224 7.15 6.71 1.90
C GLN A 224 5.84 5.98 2.14
N ILE A 225 5.07 6.46 3.12
CA ILE A 225 3.69 6.08 3.38
C ILE A 225 2.91 7.35 3.73
N SER A 226 1.76 7.56 3.09
CA SER A 226 0.98 8.80 3.19
C SER A 226 -0.42 8.59 3.75
N ALA A 227 -1.01 9.67 4.23
CA ALA A 227 -2.42 9.80 4.56
C ALA A 227 -2.92 11.17 4.16
N ALA A 228 -4.22 11.25 3.83
CA ALA A 228 -4.95 12.51 3.71
C ALA A 228 -6.06 12.55 4.77
N GLY A 229 -6.29 13.71 5.33
CA GLY A 229 -7.43 14.07 6.17
C GLY A 229 -8.31 15.09 5.45
N LYS A 230 -9.25 15.69 6.18
CA LYS A 230 -10.16 16.71 5.62
C LYS A 230 -9.42 17.97 5.15
N ASN A 231 -8.41 18.41 5.92
CA ASN A 231 -7.75 19.69 5.73
C ASN A 231 -6.28 19.56 5.37
N LYS A 232 -5.72 18.36 5.36
CA LYS A 232 -4.29 18.16 5.08
C LYS A 232 -3.96 16.81 4.50
N ALA A 233 -2.80 16.75 3.86
CA ALA A 233 -2.14 15.52 3.46
C ALA A 233 -0.71 15.49 3.98
N GLY A 234 -0.23 14.31 4.35
CA GLY A 234 1.11 14.15 4.90
C GLY A 234 1.74 12.81 4.53
N THR A 235 3.06 12.76 4.63
CA THR A 235 3.81 11.55 4.35
C THR A 235 4.92 11.32 5.37
N ALA A 236 5.02 10.07 5.82
CA ALA A 236 6.18 9.59 6.57
C ALA A 236 7.13 8.85 5.62
N PHE A 237 8.42 9.02 5.82
CA PHE A 237 9.43 8.38 4.98
C PHE A 237 10.71 8.04 5.75
N ASN A 238 11.49 7.13 5.21
CA ASN A 238 12.84 6.78 5.64
C ASN A 238 13.86 7.22 4.58
N PHE A 239 15.14 6.88 4.71
CA PHE A 239 16.11 7.06 3.65
C PHE A 239 17.11 5.91 3.55
N HIS A 240 17.74 5.76 2.41
CA HIS A 240 18.81 4.82 2.13
C HIS A 240 20.16 5.53 2.21
N PRO A 241 20.97 5.32 3.26
CA PRO A 241 22.25 5.96 3.42
C PRO A 241 23.23 5.62 2.29
N LYS A 242 23.98 6.59 1.83
CA LYS A 242 25.04 6.41 0.84
C LYS A 242 26.03 5.33 1.29
N GLY A 243 26.40 4.42 0.38
CA GLY A 243 27.36 3.34 0.64
C GLY A 243 26.81 2.12 1.38
N LYS A 244 25.52 2.14 1.84
CA LYS A 244 24.88 1.00 2.52
C LYS A 244 23.98 0.16 1.60
N GLY A 245 23.73 0.63 0.37
CA GLY A 245 22.80 0.00 -0.59
C GLY A 245 21.33 0.22 -0.26
N LEU A 246 20.47 -0.17 -1.21
CA LEU A 246 19.02 0.08 -1.13
C LEU A 246 18.27 -0.89 -0.21
N ASN A 247 18.95 -1.88 0.33
CA ASN A 247 18.37 -2.78 1.34
C ASN A 247 18.40 -2.15 2.74
N TRP A 248 19.43 -1.34 3.02
CA TRP A 248 19.51 -0.60 4.27
C TRP A 248 18.64 0.66 4.18
N ARG A 249 17.74 0.84 5.14
CA ARG A 249 16.84 1.99 5.22
C ARG A 249 16.65 2.39 6.68
N THR A 250 16.84 3.65 6.99
CA THR A 250 16.90 4.12 8.38
C THR A 250 16.27 5.50 8.56
N ASN A 251 16.22 5.98 9.78
CA ASN A 251 15.55 7.19 10.23
C ASN A 251 14.06 7.21 9.90
N LEU A 252 13.34 8.04 10.60
CA LEU A 252 11.93 8.31 10.35
C LEU A 252 11.73 9.80 10.20
N TYR A 253 11.04 10.20 9.15
CA TYR A 253 10.69 11.59 8.82
C TYR A 253 9.20 11.74 8.64
N TYR A 254 8.71 12.97 8.80
CA TYR A 254 7.33 13.34 8.49
C TYR A 254 7.26 14.78 7.98
N ILE A 255 6.44 14.98 6.94
CA ILE A 255 6.09 16.30 6.40
C ILE A 255 4.62 16.34 6.00
N GLU A 256 4.02 17.51 6.03
CA GLU A 256 2.60 17.72 5.70
C GLU A 256 2.36 19.04 4.96
N THR A 257 1.22 19.10 4.26
CA THR A 257 0.67 20.29 3.61
C THR A 257 -0.83 20.41 3.92
N ASP A 258 -1.32 21.63 4.09
CA ASP A 258 -2.74 21.97 4.27
C ASP A 258 -3.28 22.87 3.15
N ASN A 259 -2.53 23.01 2.07
CA ASN A 259 -2.87 23.89 0.94
C ASN A 259 -2.49 23.28 -0.41
N LEU A 260 -2.74 21.97 -0.56
CA LEU A 260 -2.49 21.19 -1.79
C LEU A 260 -1.04 21.29 -2.29
N GLY A 261 -0.07 21.30 -1.37
CA GLY A 261 1.36 21.28 -1.70
C GLY A 261 1.98 22.62 -2.05
N LYS A 262 1.26 23.75 -1.88
CA LYS A 262 1.84 25.09 -2.07
C LYS A 262 2.93 25.39 -1.04
N THR A 263 2.72 24.94 0.20
CA THR A 263 3.73 25.00 1.27
C THR A 263 3.77 23.67 2.01
N TRP A 264 4.94 23.37 2.58
CA TRP A 264 5.18 22.15 3.35
C TRP A 264 5.78 22.50 4.70
N ARG A 265 5.39 21.74 5.73
CA ARG A 265 5.86 21.93 7.10
C ARG A 265 6.12 20.60 7.82
N SER A 266 6.87 20.65 8.91
CA SER A 266 6.98 19.54 9.88
C SER A 266 5.68 19.42 10.70
N ALA A 267 5.51 18.34 11.45
CA ALA A 267 4.39 18.17 12.38
C ALA A 267 4.26 19.31 13.41
N GLY A 268 5.39 19.94 13.79
CA GLY A 268 5.42 21.09 14.67
C GLY A 268 5.19 22.45 13.98
N GLY A 269 4.72 22.45 12.72
CA GLY A 269 4.35 23.66 11.99
C GLY A 269 5.53 24.44 11.35
N ARG A 270 6.78 23.98 11.53
CA ARG A 270 7.94 24.67 10.94
C ARG A 270 7.95 24.49 9.43
N GLN A 271 7.93 25.60 8.67
CA GLN A 271 8.00 25.59 7.22
C GLN A 271 9.29 24.97 6.70
N LEU A 272 9.19 24.22 5.60
CA LEU A 272 10.28 23.45 5.00
C LEU A 272 10.56 23.95 3.58
N THR A 273 11.84 23.99 3.23
CA THR A 273 12.29 24.18 1.85
C THR A 273 12.45 22.80 1.19
N LEU A 274 11.77 22.59 0.07
CA LEU A 274 11.82 21.33 -0.67
C LEU A 274 12.68 21.42 -1.94
N PRO A 275 13.26 20.29 -2.40
CA PRO A 275 13.27 18.99 -1.75
C PRO A 275 14.19 18.94 -0.52
N LEU A 276 13.83 18.08 0.45
CA LEU A 276 14.75 17.77 1.55
C LEU A 276 15.93 16.97 1.02
N ILE A 277 17.15 17.45 1.28
CA ILE A 277 18.39 16.84 0.74
C ILE A 277 19.39 16.47 1.85
N LYS A 278 19.08 16.77 3.11
CA LYS A 278 19.94 16.49 4.26
C LYS A 278 19.25 15.56 5.25
N PRO A 279 19.99 14.61 5.87
CA PRO A 279 19.41 13.69 6.87
C PRO A 279 18.94 14.40 8.14
N ALA A 280 19.53 15.52 8.52
CA ALA A 280 19.13 16.31 9.69
C ALA A 280 18.16 17.43 9.29
N GLY A 281 17.23 17.77 10.17
CA GLY A 281 16.31 18.88 9.95
C GLY A 281 14.97 18.72 10.68
N PRO A 282 14.06 19.70 10.54
CA PRO A 282 12.80 19.74 11.29
C PRO A 282 11.79 18.63 10.92
N ALA A 283 11.99 17.98 9.78
CA ALA A 283 11.19 16.83 9.34
C ALA A 283 11.55 15.52 10.05
N LEU A 284 12.71 15.46 10.75
CA LEU A 284 13.18 14.27 11.42
C LEU A 284 12.29 13.96 12.62
N VAL A 285 11.67 12.78 12.61
CA VAL A 285 10.88 12.24 13.72
C VAL A 285 11.78 11.56 14.73
N HIS A 286 12.71 10.70 14.24
CA HIS A 286 13.66 9.97 15.08
C HIS A 286 14.90 9.52 14.27
N ASP A 287 16.07 9.61 14.90
CA ASP A 287 17.37 9.27 14.29
C ASP A 287 17.77 7.82 14.59
N TYR A 288 17.11 6.86 13.98
CA TYR A 288 17.40 5.42 14.10
C TYR A 288 18.77 5.03 13.53
N ARG A 289 19.36 5.86 12.70
CA ARG A 289 20.73 5.64 12.20
C ARG A 289 21.75 5.63 13.33
N LYS A 290 21.59 6.50 14.35
CA LYS A 290 22.45 6.54 15.53
C LYS A 290 22.33 5.26 16.37
N GLU A 291 21.19 4.60 16.33
CA GLU A 291 20.92 3.35 17.04
C GLU A 291 21.31 2.11 16.22
N GLY A 292 21.80 2.29 14.99
CA GLY A 292 22.12 1.18 14.09
C GLY A 292 20.91 0.40 13.59
N LEU A 293 19.72 1.00 13.59
CA LEU A 293 18.46 0.33 13.26
C LEU A 293 17.95 0.68 11.87
N ASN A 294 17.37 -0.31 11.21
CA ASN A 294 16.54 -0.14 10.02
C ASN A 294 15.12 0.26 10.40
N VAL A 295 14.44 0.97 9.49
CA VAL A 295 13.05 1.41 9.61
C VAL A 295 12.25 0.94 8.41
N TYR A 296 11.23 0.09 8.65
CA TYR A 296 10.33 -0.45 7.62
C TYR A 296 8.92 0.08 7.85
N LEU A 297 8.54 1.10 7.09
CA LEU A 297 7.21 1.74 7.18
C LEU A 297 6.08 0.74 6.88
N LYS A 298 4.97 0.84 7.62
CA LYS A 298 3.78 -0.02 7.47
C LYS A 298 2.53 0.77 7.11
N ASP A 299 2.17 1.72 7.97
CA ASP A 299 0.97 2.53 7.77
C ASP A 299 1.13 3.90 8.43
N ILE A 300 0.21 4.81 8.13
CA ILE A 300 0.06 6.10 8.79
C ILE A 300 -1.42 6.45 8.88
N ARG A 301 -1.83 7.02 10.01
CA ARG A 301 -3.15 7.58 10.26
C ARG A 301 -3.04 8.99 10.78
N LEU A 302 -4.08 9.77 10.58
CA LEU A 302 -4.31 11.01 11.29
C LEU A 302 -5.36 10.73 12.38
N ASP A 303 -5.11 11.21 13.60
CA ASP A 303 -6.08 11.10 14.70
C ASP A 303 -7.21 12.14 14.55
N ALA A 304 -8.18 12.19 15.45
CA ALA A 304 -9.31 13.11 15.42
C ALA A 304 -8.91 14.60 15.40
N GLN A 305 -7.69 14.92 15.81
CA GLN A 305 -7.08 16.26 15.71
C GLN A 305 -6.17 16.41 14.49
N GLU A 306 -6.28 15.48 13.52
CA GLU A 306 -5.43 15.40 12.33
C GLU A 306 -3.93 15.32 12.64
N ARG A 307 -3.53 14.77 13.81
CA ARG A 307 -2.12 14.55 14.16
C ARG A 307 -1.66 13.19 13.65
N PRO A 308 -0.44 13.11 13.08
CA PRO A 308 0.04 11.85 12.52
C PRO A 308 0.39 10.81 13.59
N VAL A 309 0.01 9.57 13.30
CA VAL A 309 0.44 8.34 13.98
C VAL A 309 1.01 7.41 12.92
N ILE A 310 2.29 7.08 13.02
CA ILE A 310 3.04 6.31 12.04
C ILE A 310 3.30 4.92 12.62
N LEU A 311 3.01 3.87 11.84
CA LEU A 311 3.29 2.48 12.17
C LEU A 311 4.47 1.99 11.32
N PHE A 312 5.46 1.37 11.96
CA PHE A 312 6.66 0.85 11.30
C PHE A 312 7.29 -0.30 12.10
N ILE A 313 8.22 -1.02 11.47
CA ILE A 313 9.08 -2.01 12.14
C ILE A 313 10.49 -1.45 12.21
N THR A 314 11.16 -1.66 13.36
CA THR A 314 12.61 -1.50 13.51
C THR A 314 13.30 -2.85 13.60
N SER A 315 14.53 -2.97 13.07
CA SER A 315 15.35 -4.18 13.14
C SER A 315 16.83 -3.86 13.00
N LYS A 316 17.69 -4.80 13.40
CA LYS A 316 19.15 -4.65 13.33
C LYS A 316 19.71 -4.79 11.91
N GLY A 317 18.99 -5.42 11.01
CA GLY A 317 19.43 -5.66 9.64
C GLY A 317 18.26 -5.91 8.67
N TYR A 318 18.59 -6.17 7.41
CA TYR A 318 17.60 -6.33 6.34
C TYR A 318 17.40 -7.80 5.91
N GLU A 319 18.32 -8.68 6.24
CA GLU A 319 18.26 -10.09 5.88
C GLU A 319 17.20 -10.82 6.70
N SER A 320 16.65 -11.89 6.15
CA SER A 320 15.78 -12.84 6.86
C SER A 320 16.53 -13.55 7.98
N GLY A 321 15.83 -14.26 8.84
CA GLY A 321 16.42 -15.07 9.92
C GLY A 321 16.64 -14.34 11.24
N PRO A 322 16.93 -15.07 12.32
CA PRO A 322 16.96 -14.55 13.69
C PRO A 322 18.12 -13.59 13.97
N LYS A 323 19.15 -13.55 13.13
CA LYS A 323 20.31 -12.66 13.27
C LYS A 323 19.93 -11.19 13.48
N ASN A 324 18.85 -10.76 12.87
CA ASN A 324 18.40 -9.37 12.86
C ASN A 324 17.24 -9.09 13.84
N ASP A 325 16.93 -10.04 14.71
CA ASP A 325 15.92 -9.86 15.77
C ASP A 325 16.37 -8.86 16.85
N PRO A 326 15.36 -8.24 17.50
CA PRO A 326 13.91 -8.33 17.24
C PRO A 326 13.47 -7.46 16.07
N ARG A 327 12.39 -7.88 15.37
CA ARG A 327 11.61 -7.02 14.46
C ARG A 327 10.48 -6.41 15.25
N THR A 328 10.70 -5.22 15.74
CA THR A 328 9.79 -4.56 16.67
C THR A 328 8.81 -3.66 15.93
N TRP A 329 7.53 -3.98 16.00
CA TRP A 329 6.47 -3.08 15.58
C TRP A 329 6.43 -1.89 16.53
N THR A 330 6.45 -0.69 15.95
CA THR A 330 6.60 0.56 16.68
C THR A 330 5.61 1.59 16.14
N THR A 331 5.04 2.40 17.03
CA THR A 331 4.27 3.58 16.68
C THR A 331 5.05 4.85 17.01
N ALA A 332 4.99 5.86 16.13
CA ALA A 332 5.41 7.22 16.42
C ALA A 332 4.19 8.14 16.29
N ARG A 333 3.84 8.84 17.37
CA ARG A 333 2.71 9.75 17.47
C ARG A 333 3.19 11.17 17.69
N TRP A 334 2.62 12.13 16.97
CA TRP A 334 2.76 13.54 17.30
C TRP A 334 1.77 13.94 18.41
N THR A 335 2.27 14.43 19.54
CA THR A 335 1.43 14.81 20.70
C THR A 335 0.80 16.18 20.59
N GLY A 336 1.24 16.98 19.62
CA GLY A 336 1.00 18.43 19.50
C GLY A 336 2.24 19.26 19.81
N THR A 337 3.19 18.69 20.56
CA THR A 337 4.44 19.37 20.95
C THR A 337 5.69 18.58 20.64
N GLN A 338 5.63 17.26 20.69
CA GLN A 338 6.77 16.38 20.45
C GLN A 338 6.33 15.03 19.85
N TRP A 339 7.29 14.34 19.24
CA TRP A 339 7.12 12.96 18.84
C TRP A 339 7.28 12.02 20.03
N GLN A 340 6.40 11.03 20.11
CA GLN A 340 6.46 9.95 21.09
C GLN A 340 6.49 8.61 20.34
N THR A 341 7.57 7.85 20.52
CA THR A 341 7.73 6.51 19.95
C THR A 341 7.48 5.44 21.01
N ARG A 342 6.78 4.35 20.63
CA ARG A 342 6.45 3.25 21.53
C ARG A 342 6.44 1.92 20.79
N SER A 343 7.06 0.90 21.38
CA SER A 343 7.01 -0.47 20.86
C SER A 343 5.62 -1.08 21.12
N ALA A 344 5.16 -1.89 20.16
CA ALA A 344 3.87 -2.58 20.26
C ALA A 344 4.05 -4.08 20.52
N PHE A 345 4.61 -4.80 19.57
CA PHE A 345 4.86 -6.24 19.62
C PHE A 345 6.01 -6.58 18.64
N VAL A 346 6.35 -7.85 18.53
CA VAL A 346 7.39 -8.33 17.61
C VAL A 346 6.79 -9.27 16.56
N SER A 347 7.43 -9.37 15.41
CA SER A 347 7.21 -10.39 14.40
C SER A 347 8.55 -10.92 13.88
N ASP A 348 8.57 -11.77 12.88
CA ASP A 348 9.81 -12.44 12.45
C ASP A 348 10.36 -11.92 11.11
N ASN A 349 9.67 -10.97 10.42
CA ASN A 349 10.16 -10.43 9.15
C ASN A 349 9.94 -8.91 8.99
N ASN A 350 10.92 -8.26 8.36
CA ASN A 350 10.85 -6.82 8.06
C ASN A 350 9.76 -6.46 7.04
N TYR A 351 9.31 -7.41 6.25
CA TYR A 351 8.29 -7.20 5.22
C TYR A 351 6.90 -7.66 5.65
N ASP A 352 6.70 -7.94 6.94
CA ASP A 352 5.37 -8.10 7.52
C ASP A 352 4.60 -6.79 7.38
N MET A 353 3.46 -6.84 6.70
CA MET A 353 2.69 -5.65 6.36
C MET A 353 1.32 -5.70 7.01
N GLY A 354 1.06 -4.73 7.87
CA GLY A 354 -0.19 -4.54 8.58
C GLY A 354 -0.71 -3.11 8.47
N SER A 355 -1.88 -2.87 9.01
CA SER A 355 -2.54 -1.56 9.02
C SER A 355 -2.91 -1.11 10.42
N LEU A 356 -2.85 0.21 10.63
CA LEU A 356 -3.23 0.91 11.84
C LEU A 356 -4.65 1.47 11.70
N TYR A 357 -5.44 1.32 12.74
CA TYR A 357 -6.75 1.95 12.92
C TYR A 357 -6.71 2.85 14.14
N ILE A 358 -7.34 3.99 14.05
CA ILE A 358 -7.66 4.86 15.18
C ILE A 358 -9.17 4.97 15.14
N GLU A 359 -9.83 4.32 16.08
CA GLU A 359 -11.29 4.21 16.13
C GLU A 359 -11.88 5.42 16.85
N ASP A 360 -13.17 5.70 16.62
CA ASP A 360 -13.86 6.89 17.16
C ASP A 360 -13.96 6.86 18.70
N ASP A 361 -13.97 5.67 19.28
CA ASP A 361 -13.93 5.46 20.74
C ASP A 361 -12.53 5.65 21.36
N GLY A 362 -11.54 6.02 20.55
CA GLY A 362 -10.16 6.20 20.96
C GLY A 362 -9.31 4.93 21.00
N THR A 363 -9.88 3.77 20.69
CA THR A 363 -9.14 2.51 20.58
C THR A 363 -8.21 2.55 19.36
N TRP A 364 -6.95 2.22 19.58
CA TRP A 364 -6.02 1.93 18.49
C TRP A 364 -6.01 0.44 18.21
N ARG A 365 -6.02 0.08 16.95
CA ARG A 365 -5.97 -1.31 16.49
C ARG A 365 -4.88 -1.51 15.47
N ILE A 366 -4.19 -2.65 15.50
CA ILE A 366 -3.32 -3.11 14.43
C ILE A 366 -3.82 -4.49 13.99
N ILE A 367 -3.99 -4.66 12.68
CA ILE A 367 -4.24 -5.96 12.04
C ILE A 367 -3.01 -6.27 11.19
N ALA A 368 -2.31 -7.35 11.56
CA ALA A 368 -1.00 -7.65 10.95
C ALA A 368 -0.63 -9.14 11.08
N PRO A 369 0.25 -9.65 10.20
CA PRO A 369 0.91 -10.93 10.42
C PRO A 369 1.95 -10.75 11.53
N SER A 370 1.54 -11.05 12.75
CA SER A 370 2.37 -10.91 13.95
C SER A 370 2.72 -12.25 14.59
N GLU A 371 2.07 -13.32 14.15
CA GLU A 371 2.35 -14.67 14.62
C GLU A 371 3.13 -15.42 13.53
N THR A 372 4.05 -16.28 13.96
CA THR A 372 4.87 -17.06 13.04
C THR A 372 4.00 -17.98 12.19
N GLY A 373 4.18 -17.92 10.88
CA GLY A 373 3.48 -18.79 9.94
C GLY A 373 4.29 -20.04 9.57
N PRO A 374 3.77 -20.85 8.62
CA PRO A 374 4.43 -22.10 8.20
C PRO A 374 5.78 -21.90 7.49
N GLN A 375 6.09 -20.70 7.06
CA GLN A 375 7.42 -20.34 6.54
C GLN A 375 8.05 -19.26 7.43
N PRO A 376 8.63 -19.63 8.59
CA PRO A 376 9.22 -18.69 9.53
C PRO A 376 10.31 -17.83 8.87
N TYR A 377 10.40 -16.57 9.29
CA TYR A 377 11.33 -15.56 8.78
C TYR A 377 11.17 -15.19 7.28
N ASN A 378 10.17 -15.74 6.61
CA ASN A 378 9.70 -15.19 5.34
C ASN A 378 8.56 -14.18 5.60
N PRO A 379 8.28 -13.25 4.67
CA PRO A 379 7.22 -12.27 4.85
C PRO A 379 5.85 -12.88 5.17
N GLY A 380 5.13 -12.23 6.08
CA GLY A 380 3.83 -12.72 6.52
C GLY A 380 3.93 -13.76 7.63
N GLY A 381 2.83 -14.42 7.87
CA GLY A 381 2.66 -15.39 8.95
C GLY A 381 1.18 -15.59 9.22
N GLU A 382 0.81 -15.74 10.48
CA GLU A 382 -0.58 -15.76 10.89
C GLU A 382 -1.05 -14.37 11.31
N ILE A 383 -2.24 -13.97 10.85
CA ILE A 383 -2.80 -12.64 11.13
C ILE A 383 -3.39 -12.59 12.53
N ALA A 384 -3.10 -11.51 13.26
CA ALA A 384 -3.72 -11.24 14.55
C ALA A 384 -4.20 -9.78 14.66
N ILE A 385 -5.12 -9.55 15.59
CA ILE A 385 -5.60 -8.23 16.02
C ILE A 385 -4.95 -7.87 17.33
N TRP A 386 -4.34 -6.70 17.37
CA TRP A 386 -3.81 -6.07 18.58
C TRP A 386 -4.56 -4.77 18.84
N THR A 387 -4.85 -4.47 20.11
CA THR A 387 -5.51 -3.22 20.53
C THR A 387 -4.76 -2.51 21.63
N SER A 388 -4.94 -1.19 21.67
CA SER A 388 -4.44 -0.31 22.73
C SER A 388 -5.50 0.75 23.05
N ASN A 389 -5.83 0.92 24.33
CA ASN A 389 -6.78 1.92 24.82
C ASN A 389 -6.08 3.10 25.51
N ASN A 390 -4.76 3.23 25.34
CA ASN A 390 -3.94 4.25 26.00
C ASN A 390 -2.92 4.86 25.03
N LEU A 391 -3.38 5.15 23.79
CA LEU A 391 -2.62 5.84 22.75
C LEU A 391 -1.29 5.13 22.40
N GLY A 392 -1.33 3.80 22.33
CA GLY A 392 -0.19 2.96 21.97
C GLY A 392 0.81 2.73 23.11
N ALA A 393 0.49 3.08 24.36
CA ALA A 393 1.38 2.85 25.49
C ALA A 393 1.56 1.37 25.81
N THR A 394 0.47 0.62 25.75
CA THR A 394 0.48 -0.84 25.87
C THR A 394 -0.44 -1.46 24.84
N TRP A 395 -0.11 -2.66 24.39
CA TRP A 395 -0.85 -3.39 23.39
C TRP A 395 -1.22 -4.78 23.90
N LYS A 396 -2.43 -5.21 23.55
CA LYS A 396 -2.93 -6.56 23.87
C LYS A 396 -3.36 -7.25 22.58
N LYS A 397 -2.89 -8.48 22.35
CA LYS A 397 -3.45 -9.36 21.32
C LYS A 397 -4.84 -9.77 21.76
N VAL A 398 -5.86 -9.39 21.00
CA VAL A 398 -7.26 -9.65 21.33
C VAL A 398 -7.84 -10.81 20.53
N ARG A 399 -7.29 -11.08 19.35
CA ARG A 399 -7.73 -12.19 18.52
C ARG A 399 -6.63 -12.62 17.53
N GLN A 400 -6.49 -13.92 17.35
CA GLN A 400 -5.77 -14.52 16.23
C GLN A 400 -6.79 -14.83 15.13
N LEU A 401 -6.55 -14.36 13.90
CA LEU A 401 -7.50 -14.44 12.79
C LEU A 401 -7.28 -15.68 11.95
N THR A 402 -6.02 -16.09 11.78
CA THR A 402 -5.63 -17.26 11.03
C THR A 402 -4.71 -18.12 11.88
N LYS A 403 -4.74 -19.44 11.69
CA LYS A 403 -3.96 -20.40 12.45
C LYS A 403 -3.77 -21.67 11.61
N ASP A 404 -2.60 -22.30 11.76
CA ASP A 404 -2.25 -23.56 11.09
C ASP A 404 -2.44 -23.50 9.56
N SER A 405 -2.16 -22.33 9.00
CA SER A 405 -2.32 -22.05 7.57
C SER A 405 -1.26 -22.78 6.75
N PRO A 406 -1.57 -23.24 5.53
CA PRO A 406 -0.56 -23.91 4.67
C PRO A 406 0.45 -22.93 4.07
N ARG A 407 0.18 -21.64 4.09
CA ARG A 407 1.00 -20.55 3.55
C ARG A 407 0.92 -19.34 4.44
N ASN A 408 1.99 -18.51 4.42
CA ASN A 408 1.98 -17.24 5.14
C ASN A 408 0.92 -16.29 4.59
N HIS A 409 0.15 -15.66 5.47
CA HIS A 409 -0.74 -14.55 5.15
C HIS A 409 0.05 -13.27 5.12
N THR A 410 -0.16 -12.46 4.09
CA THR A 410 0.69 -11.30 3.79
C THR A 410 -0.13 -10.07 3.43
N TYR A 411 0.42 -8.90 3.65
CA TYR A 411 -0.03 -7.63 3.11
C TYR A 411 -1.43 -7.20 3.58
N ALA A 412 -1.71 -7.31 4.89
CA ALA A 412 -2.99 -6.90 5.47
C ALA A 412 -3.21 -5.38 5.32
N ARG A 413 -4.27 -5.00 4.59
CA ARG A 413 -4.56 -3.60 4.27
C ARG A 413 -5.96 -3.20 4.71
N ARG A 414 -6.01 -2.04 5.34
CA ARG A 414 -7.25 -1.37 5.74
C ARG A 414 -7.86 -0.66 4.52
N PRO A 415 -9.17 -0.81 4.25
CA PRO A 415 -9.88 0.06 3.33
C PRO A 415 -9.86 1.53 3.79
N VAL A 416 -9.98 2.46 2.87
CA VAL A 416 -10.41 3.84 3.20
C VAL A 416 -11.84 3.74 3.71
N ASP A 417 -12.15 4.45 4.79
CA ASP A 417 -13.46 4.47 5.46
C ASP A 417 -14.02 3.05 5.74
N ALA A 418 -13.15 2.18 6.28
CA ALA A 418 -13.39 0.76 6.45
C ALA A 418 -14.73 0.46 7.14
N HIS A 419 -15.66 -0.19 6.45
CA HIS A 419 -16.92 -0.67 7.03
C HIS A 419 -16.66 -1.85 7.99
N PRO A 420 -17.41 -1.96 9.10
CA PRO A 420 -17.22 -3.05 10.06
C PRO A 420 -17.24 -4.46 9.47
N ASP A 421 -18.01 -4.73 8.42
CA ASP A 421 -18.09 -6.05 7.79
C ASP A 421 -16.96 -6.34 6.79
N PHE A 422 -16.17 -5.32 6.40
CA PHE A 422 -15.00 -5.48 5.52
C PHE A 422 -13.86 -4.60 6.03
N TYR A 423 -13.18 -5.07 7.07
CA TYR A 423 -12.31 -4.23 7.87
C TYR A 423 -10.84 -4.30 7.44
N ALA A 424 -10.35 -5.46 6.98
CA ALA A 424 -9.04 -5.62 6.36
C ALA A 424 -9.11 -6.63 5.21
N ILE A 425 -8.29 -6.41 4.17
CA ILE A 425 -8.10 -7.32 3.04
C ILE A 425 -6.63 -7.73 2.95
N TRP A 426 -6.37 -9.01 2.61
CA TRP A 426 -5.02 -9.53 2.43
C TRP A 426 -4.99 -10.76 1.51
N ALA A 427 -3.79 -11.31 1.27
CA ALA A 427 -3.62 -12.55 0.53
C ALA A 427 -2.68 -13.52 1.26
N ASP A 428 -2.69 -14.79 0.88
CA ASP A 428 -1.71 -15.78 1.28
C ASP A 428 -0.71 -16.07 0.15
N GLY A 429 0.41 -16.72 0.50
CA GLY A 429 1.38 -17.20 -0.47
C GLY A 429 2.58 -17.87 0.21
N HIS A 430 3.10 -18.93 -0.41
CA HIS A 430 4.25 -19.66 0.16
C HIS A 430 5.52 -18.80 0.09
N GLY A 431 6.23 -18.68 1.20
CA GLY A 431 7.40 -17.80 1.32
C GLY A 431 8.64 -18.27 0.55
N ARG A 432 8.75 -19.55 0.16
CA ARG A 432 9.99 -20.14 -0.38
C ARG A 432 9.84 -20.77 -1.76
N LYS A 433 8.64 -20.83 -2.33
CA LYS A 433 8.39 -21.38 -3.67
C LYS A 433 7.12 -20.80 -4.28
N PRO A 434 6.97 -20.80 -5.60
CA PRO A 434 5.74 -20.41 -6.26
C PRO A 434 4.55 -21.20 -5.73
N SER A 435 3.43 -20.52 -5.53
CA SER A 435 2.20 -21.10 -5.03
C SER A 435 0.97 -20.38 -5.57
N LEU A 436 -0.19 -21.00 -5.41
CA LEU A 436 -1.45 -20.28 -5.48
C LEU A 436 -1.49 -19.21 -4.38
N SER A 437 -2.25 -18.15 -4.63
CA SER A 437 -2.54 -17.09 -3.68
C SER A 437 -4.04 -16.85 -3.63
N SER A 438 -4.63 -16.98 -2.45
CA SER A 438 -6.03 -16.69 -2.19
C SER A 438 -6.16 -15.31 -1.53
N LEU A 439 -7.33 -14.70 -1.68
CA LEU A 439 -7.65 -13.40 -1.11
C LEU A 439 -8.61 -13.57 0.06
N TYR A 440 -8.35 -12.85 1.12
CA TYR A 440 -9.11 -12.89 2.35
C TYR A 440 -9.51 -11.49 2.78
N PHE A 441 -10.59 -11.39 3.51
CA PHE A 441 -10.92 -10.21 4.28
C PHE A 441 -11.52 -10.61 5.63
N CYS A 442 -11.53 -9.70 6.59
CA CYS A 442 -12.21 -9.92 7.85
C CYS A 442 -13.16 -8.75 8.18
N ASP A 443 -14.15 -9.05 9.01
CA ASP A 443 -14.94 -8.02 9.68
C ASP A 443 -14.18 -7.42 10.89
N LYS A 444 -14.76 -6.40 11.52
CA LYS A 444 -14.21 -5.73 12.70
C LYS A 444 -14.06 -6.65 13.91
N GLN A 445 -14.92 -7.67 14.01
CA GLN A 445 -14.89 -8.69 15.07
C GLN A 445 -13.80 -9.74 14.80
N GLY A 446 -13.27 -9.81 13.56
CA GLY A 446 -12.22 -10.73 13.16
C GLY A 446 -12.74 -12.06 12.61
N ASN A 447 -13.97 -12.11 12.11
CA ASN A 447 -14.44 -13.24 11.33
C ASN A 447 -13.83 -13.14 9.93
N VAL A 448 -13.07 -14.15 9.54
CA VAL A 448 -12.33 -14.17 8.28
C VAL A 448 -13.17 -14.83 7.20
N ARG A 449 -13.20 -14.19 6.03
CA ARG A 449 -13.80 -14.77 4.81
C ARG A 449 -12.76 -14.90 3.72
N ILE A 450 -12.88 -15.97 2.94
CA ILE A 450 -12.09 -16.19 1.73
C ILE A 450 -12.93 -15.86 0.50
N LEU A 451 -12.36 -15.08 -0.41
CA LEU A 451 -12.98 -14.80 -1.70
C LEU A 451 -12.94 -16.04 -2.59
N PRO A 452 -14.03 -16.36 -3.33
CA PRO A 452 -14.13 -17.59 -4.12
C PRO A 452 -13.11 -17.61 -5.26
N ARG A 453 -12.26 -18.62 -5.29
CA ARG A 453 -11.27 -18.80 -6.37
C ARG A 453 -11.89 -19.18 -7.70
N GLU A 454 -13.10 -19.79 -7.67
CA GLU A 454 -13.89 -20.19 -8.83
C GLU A 454 -15.35 -19.83 -8.60
N MET A 455 -15.98 -19.29 -9.62
CA MET A 455 -17.37 -18.84 -9.59
C MET A 455 -18.12 -19.38 -10.80
N ASN A 456 -19.15 -20.18 -10.53
CA ASN A 456 -20.06 -20.71 -11.55
C ASN A 456 -21.26 -19.78 -11.82
N LYS A 457 -21.48 -18.80 -10.93
CA LYS A 457 -22.55 -17.79 -11.01
C LYS A 457 -21.93 -16.40 -11.05
N ASP A 458 -22.71 -15.41 -11.44
CA ASP A 458 -22.26 -14.02 -11.51
C ASP A 458 -21.98 -13.40 -10.13
N PHE A 459 -22.63 -13.94 -9.08
CA PHE A 459 -22.45 -13.56 -7.69
C PHE A 459 -22.19 -14.78 -6.81
N ALA A 460 -21.41 -14.59 -5.75
CA ALA A 460 -21.13 -15.61 -4.75
C ALA A 460 -20.98 -15.00 -3.36
N GLU A 461 -21.33 -15.75 -2.32
CA GLU A 461 -21.03 -15.42 -0.94
C GLU A 461 -19.57 -15.81 -0.63
N PRO A 462 -18.73 -14.90 -0.08
CA PRO A 462 -17.41 -15.25 0.41
C PRO A 462 -17.49 -16.24 1.58
N GLN A 463 -16.75 -17.34 1.47
CA GLN A 463 -16.80 -18.42 2.42
C GLN A 463 -16.20 -18.00 3.77
N LEU A 464 -16.96 -18.16 4.85
CA LEU A 464 -16.44 -18.00 6.21
C LEU A 464 -15.35 -19.04 6.50
N LEU A 465 -14.18 -18.58 6.85
CA LEU A 465 -13.11 -19.46 7.32
C LEU A 465 -13.52 -19.97 8.71
N LYS A 466 -13.76 -21.26 8.83
CA LYS A 466 -14.12 -21.86 10.12
C LYS A 466 -12.98 -21.58 11.11
N SER A 467 -13.24 -20.80 12.16
CA SER A 467 -12.34 -20.78 13.29
C SER A 467 -12.32 -22.19 13.88
N MET A 468 -11.15 -22.79 14.00
CA MET A 468 -11.05 -23.96 14.87
C MET A 468 -11.45 -23.45 16.27
N SER A 469 -12.58 -23.94 16.76
CA SER A 469 -13.05 -23.67 18.12
C SER A 469 -11.91 -23.96 19.08
N ASN A 470 -11.68 -23.03 20.02
CA ASN A 470 -10.85 -23.33 21.18
C ASN A 470 -11.54 -24.51 21.92
N GLU A 471 -11.03 -25.72 21.73
CA GLU A 471 -11.16 -26.80 22.72
C GLU A 471 -10.09 -26.65 23.79
#